data_7bcbcee5c7f1f5f4b5fba653df8ee46e
#
_entry.id   7bcbcee5c7f1f5f4b5fba653df8ee46e
#
_cell.length_a   1.000
_cell.length_b   1.000
_cell.length_c   1.000
_cell.angle_alpha   90.00
_cell.angle_beta   90.00
_cell.angle_gamma   90.00
#
_symmetry.space_group_name_H-M   'P 1'
#
loop_
_entity.id
_entity.type
_entity.pdbx_description
1 polymer ?
#
loop_
_entity_poly.entity_id
_entity_poly.type
_entity_poly.pdbx_seq_one_letter_code
_entity_poly.pdbx_strand_id
1 'polypeptide(L)'
;MDTLCARWARLEPHVTVVGPQDDLPRPAALLFHGCGGLRGHLPRYAEVARARGWRAYIVDSYAPRGWSRQFAMATVCTGLLLRGWERAGDVLAAIDGVSRRSDVDVSTLLLGGWSHGGWGIMEALSADRDRPGALGLADAATVPLEGVQATFLAYPYVGVAALNRMRPWRHCPKTLAMIAARDHLTTVRNAERVLAMARQCGAEVETWVADGTHSFDEPMTAPPMRFDDALSRDALNRFGHLLDDVAPAAPVHRRRRAD
;
A
#
# COMPACT_ATOMS: atom_id res chain seq x y z
N MET A 1 -14.78 -19.85 1.24
CA MET A 1 -13.72 -19.04 0.61
C MET A 1 -14.38 -17.89 -0.11
N ASP A 2 -13.78 -16.73 -0.02
CA ASP A 2 -14.27 -15.51 -0.69
C ASP A 2 -13.76 -15.45 -2.13
N THR A 3 -14.38 -14.62 -3.00
CA THR A 3 -13.85 -14.31 -4.32
C THR A 3 -13.36 -12.87 -4.36
N LEU A 4 -12.50 -12.52 -5.32
CA LEU A 4 -12.06 -11.15 -5.54
C LEU A 4 -13.24 -10.20 -5.72
N CYS A 5 -14.19 -10.59 -6.59
CA CYS A 5 -15.39 -9.80 -6.85
C CYS A 5 -16.24 -9.59 -5.56
N ALA A 6 -16.51 -10.65 -4.81
CA ALA A 6 -17.29 -10.56 -3.59
C ALA A 6 -16.55 -9.76 -2.48
N ARG A 7 -15.22 -9.88 -2.42
CA ARG A 7 -14.39 -9.10 -1.49
C ARG A 7 -14.40 -7.63 -1.87
N TRP A 8 -14.22 -7.32 -3.16
CA TRP A 8 -14.25 -5.95 -3.65
C TRP A 8 -15.62 -5.30 -3.45
N ALA A 9 -16.70 -5.98 -3.76
CA ALA A 9 -18.07 -5.45 -3.56
C ALA A 9 -18.34 -5.02 -2.11
N ARG A 10 -17.68 -5.63 -1.13
CA ARG A 10 -17.75 -5.18 0.27
C ARG A 10 -16.79 -4.03 0.60
N LEU A 11 -15.63 -3.98 -0.04
CA LEU A 11 -14.64 -2.92 0.18
C LEU A 11 -15.01 -1.61 -0.52
N GLU A 12 -15.48 -1.68 -1.76
CA GLU A 12 -15.71 -0.55 -2.64
C GLU A 12 -16.55 0.59 -2.01
N PRO A 13 -17.67 0.33 -1.31
CA PRO A 13 -18.46 1.39 -0.66
C PRO A 13 -17.69 2.15 0.43
N HIS A 14 -16.55 1.63 0.86
CA HIS A 14 -15.69 2.17 1.92
C HIS A 14 -14.32 2.61 1.40
N VAL A 15 -14.23 2.83 0.08
CA VAL A 15 -13.04 3.39 -0.56
C VAL A 15 -13.24 4.89 -0.76
N THR A 16 -12.31 5.69 -0.24
CA THR A 16 -12.28 7.13 -0.55
C THR A 16 -11.41 7.36 -1.77
N VAL A 17 -11.98 7.99 -2.81
CA VAL A 17 -11.25 8.31 -4.04
C VAL A 17 -10.88 9.80 -4.03
N VAL A 18 -9.60 10.09 -4.26
CA VAL A 18 -9.05 11.45 -4.36
C VAL A 18 -8.27 11.55 -5.68
N GLY A 19 -8.69 12.40 -6.59
CA GLY A 19 -8.05 12.50 -7.90
C GLY A 19 -8.63 13.61 -8.76
N PRO A 20 -8.15 13.74 -10.01
CA PRO A 20 -8.77 14.60 -11.01
C PRO A 20 -10.24 14.23 -11.23
N GLN A 21 -11.09 15.24 -11.42
CA GLN A 21 -12.52 15.08 -11.69
C GLN A 21 -12.76 14.97 -13.21
N ASP A 22 -12.22 13.91 -13.81
CA ASP A 22 -12.36 13.59 -15.22
C ASP A 22 -12.53 12.07 -15.43
N ASP A 23 -12.91 11.63 -16.61
CA ASP A 23 -13.09 10.22 -16.98
C ASP A 23 -11.87 9.65 -17.73
N LEU A 24 -10.73 10.36 -17.72
CA LEU A 24 -9.53 9.90 -18.40
C LEU A 24 -8.88 8.77 -17.59
N PRO A 25 -8.33 7.73 -18.25
CA PRO A 25 -7.51 6.73 -17.59
C PRO A 25 -6.31 7.40 -16.91
N ARG A 26 -6.22 7.27 -15.59
CA ARG A 26 -5.15 7.85 -14.77
C ARG A 26 -4.39 6.77 -14.03
N PRO A 27 -3.08 6.93 -13.80
CA PRO A 27 -2.34 6.08 -12.87
C PRO A 27 -3.04 6.04 -11.51
N ALA A 28 -3.00 4.89 -10.82
CA ALA A 28 -3.71 4.72 -9.57
C ALA A 28 -2.78 4.37 -8.40
N ALA A 29 -2.99 5.05 -7.26
CA ALA A 29 -2.32 4.77 -6.00
C ALA A 29 -3.33 4.16 -5.01
N LEU A 30 -3.16 2.89 -4.63
CA LEU A 30 -4.00 2.20 -3.66
C LEU A 30 -3.33 2.30 -2.28
N LEU A 31 -4.01 2.95 -1.32
CA LEU A 31 -3.45 3.29 -0.01
C LEU A 31 -4.12 2.48 1.10
N PHE A 32 -3.30 1.75 1.87
CA PHE A 32 -3.76 0.82 2.91
C PHE A 32 -3.30 1.27 4.31
N HIS A 33 -4.25 1.61 5.17
CA HIS A 33 -4.02 2.09 6.54
C HIS A 33 -3.31 1.07 7.44
N GLY A 34 -2.68 1.54 8.51
CA GLY A 34 -2.13 0.73 9.59
C GLY A 34 -3.21 0.09 10.48
N CYS A 35 -2.80 -0.64 11.52
CA CYS A 35 -3.74 -1.30 12.43
C CYS A 35 -4.61 -0.30 13.23
N GLY A 36 -4.22 0.96 13.32
CA GLY A 36 -5.03 2.04 13.91
C GLY A 36 -6.23 2.51 13.06
N GLY A 37 -6.46 1.92 11.85
CA GLY A 37 -7.52 2.32 10.94
C GLY A 37 -7.18 3.56 10.10
N LEU A 38 -8.20 4.16 9.48
CA LEU A 38 -8.03 5.39 8.72
C LEU A 38 -7.58 6.54 9.64
N ARG A 39 -6.52 7.25 9.22
CA ARG A 39 -5.91 8.34 9.98
C ARG A 39 -5.57 9.51 9.04
N GLY A 40 -5.37 10.68 9.64
CA GLY A 40 -5.21 11.94 8.92
C GLY A 40 -4.00 12.07 7.99
N HIS A 41 -3.01 11.16 8.06
CA HIS A 41 -1.89 11.15 7.11
C HIS A 41 -2.32 10.66 5.72
N LEU A 42 -3.20 9.64 5.60
CA LEU A 42 -3.60 9.07 4.32
C LEU A 42 -4.16 10.10 3.32
N PRO A 43 -5.09 10.99 3.70
CA PRO A 43 -5.53 12.06 2.80
C PRO A 43 -4.39 12.96 2.31
N ARG A 44 -3.35 13.19 3.12
CA ARG A 44 -2.18 14.00 2.70
C ARG A 44 -1.41 13.34 1.57
N TYR A 45 -1.18 12.02 1.64
CA TYR A 45 -0.56 11.25 0.56
C TYR A 45 -1.46 11.18 -0.67
N ALA A 46 -2.77 11.02 -0.48
CA ALA A 46 -3.72 11.06 -1.58
C ALA A 46 -3.70 12.42 -2.33
N GLU A 47 -3.57 13.53 -1.61
CA GLU A 47 -3.41 14.86 -2.22
C GLU A 47 -2.09 15.02 -2.97
N VAL A 48 -0.98 14.42 -2.48
CA VAL A 48 0.29 14.39 -3.22
C VAL A 48 0.14 13.63 -4.53
N ALA A 49 -0.60 12.52 -4.53
CA ALA A 49 -0.91 11.75 -5.75
C ALA A 49 -1.80 12.56 -6.70
N ARG A 50 -2.90 13.16 -6.18
CA ARG A 50 -3.80 13.98 -6.99
C ARG A 50 -3.06 15.15 -7.66
N ALA A 51 -2.17 15.84 -6.93
CA ALA A 51 -1.40 16.96 -7.48
C ALA A 51 -0.47 16.53 -8.64
N ARG A 52 -0.20 15.23 -8.79
CA ARG A 52 0.59 14.63 -9.89
C ARG A 52 -0.28 13.96 -10.96
N GLY A 53 -1.58 14.18 -10.91
CA GLY A 53 -2.53 13.63 -11.89
C GLY A 53 -2.88 12.16 -11.66
N TRP A 54 -2.50 11.57 -10.52
CA TRP A 54 -2.89 10.21 -10.11
C TRP A 54 -4.27 10.20 -9.46
N ARG A 55 -4.92 9.04 -9.50
CA ARG A 55 -6.11 8.75 -8.69
C ARG A 55 -5.71 7.92 -7.47
N ALA A 56 -5.93 8.44 -6.28
CA ALA A 56 -5.66 7.71 -5.03
C ALA A 56 -6.93 7.06 -4.50
N TYR A 57 -6.82 5.80 -4.11
CA TYR A 57 -7.88 4.97 -3.54
C TYR A 57 -7.49 4.62 -2.11
N ILE A 58 -8.08 5.28 -1.12
CA ILE A 58 -7.85 4.98 0.31
C ILE A 58 -8.81 3.88 0.72
N VAL A 59 -8.27 2.68 0.98
CA VAL A 59 -9.06 1.47 1.25
C VAL A 59 -9.24 1.29 2.75
N ASP A 60 -10.50 1.35 3.23
CA ASP A 60 -10.86 0.98 4.60
C ASP A 60 -11.16 -0.52 4.67
N SER A 61 -10.33 -1.28 5.38
CA SER A 61 -10.59 -2.71 5.61
C SER A 61 -11.44 -3.00 6.84
N TYR A 62 -11.76 -1.99 7.65
CA TYR A 62 -12.51 -2.19 8.90
C TYR A 62 -14.00 -1.96 8.74
N ALA A 63 -14.40 -0.90 8.05
CA ALA A 63 -15.81 -0.58 7.84
C ALA A 63 -16.61 -1.72 7.19
N PRO A 64 -16.10 -2.45 6.15
CA PRO A 64 -16.78 -3.61 5.57
C PRO A 64 -17.01 -4.76 6.57
N ARG A 65 -16.25 -4.77 7.66
CA ARG A 65 -16.34 -5.78 8.74
C ARG A 65 -17.17 -5.32 9.92
N GLY A 66 -17.70 -4.09 9.87
CA GLY A 66 -18.42 -3.47 10.99
C GLY A 66 -17.54 -3.19 12.22
N TRP A 67 -16.20 -3.08 12.02
CA TRP A 67 -15.27 -2.92 13.14
C TRP A 67 -15.07 -1.45 13.48
N SER A 68 -15.29 -1.11 14.74
CA SER A 68 -14.89 0.17 15.26
C SER A 68 -13.35 0.24 15.40
N ARG A 69 -12.82 1.46 15.46
CA ARG A 69 -11.39 1.66 15.70
C ARG A 69 -10.91 1.03 17.01
N GLN A 70 -11.68 1.16 18.09
CA GLN A 70 -11.34 0.56 19.40
C GLN A 70 -11.26 -0.96 19.30
N PHE A 71 -12.23 -1.58 18.63
CA PHE A 71 -12.23 -3.03 18.39
C PHE A 71 -11.01 -3.46 17.58
N ALA A 72 -10.70 -2.75 16.50
CA ALA A 72 -9.55 -3.05 15.65
C ALA A 72 -8.22 -2.86 16.40
N MET A 73 -8.08 -1.81 17.20
CA MET A 73 -6.89 -1.63 18.05
C MET A 73 -6.69 -2.78 19.04
N ALA A 74 -7.75 -3.29 19.64
CA ALA A 74 -7.69 -4.40 20.58
C ALA A 74 -7.42 -5.76 19.93
N THR A 75 -7.76 -5.93 18.65
CA THR A 75 -7.72 -7.25 17.98
C THR A 75 -6.71 -7.31 16.83
N VAL A 76 -6.63 -6.29 15.99
CA VAL A 76 -5.72 -6.27 14.83
C VAL A 76 -4.31 -5.84 15.25
N CYS A 77 -4.16 -4.79 16.06
CA CYS A 77 -2.84 -4.35 16.53
C CYS A 77 -2.17 -5.40 17.44
N THR A 78 -2.96 -6.29 18.06
CA THR A 78 -2.45 -7.42 18.85
C THR A 78 -2.22 -8.69 18.01
N GLY A 79 -2.57 -8.68 16.72
CA GLY A 79 -2.41 -9.82 15.81
C GLY A 79 -3.44 -10.94 15.97
N LEU A 80 -4.54 -10.70 16.70
CA LEU A 80 -5.61 -11.70 16.90
C LEU A 80 -6.47 -11.86 15.63
N LEU A 81 -6.81 -10.75 14.98
CA LEU A 81 -7.65 -10.72 13.77
C LEU A 81 -6.95 -10.01 12.62
N LEU A 82 -7.43 -10.24 11.41
CA LEU A 82 -6.95 -9.62 10.16
C LEU A 82 -5.42 -9.67 10.05
N ARG A 83 -4.87 -10.86 10.10
CA ARG A 83 -3.43 -11.06 9.91
C ARG A 83 -3.00 -10.60 8.52
N GLY A 84 -1.70 -10.40 8.31
CA GLY A 84 -1.18 -9.89 7.04
C GLY A 84 -1.65 -10.65 5.81
N TRP A 85 -1.74 -11.99 5.88
CA TRP A 85 -2.24 -12.81 4.77
C TRP A 85 -3.75 -12.59 4.50
N GLU A 86 -4.57 -12.32 5.52
CA GLU A 86 -5.98 -11.96 5.34
C GLU A 86 -6.11 -10.55 4.75
N ARG A 87 -5.24 -9.64 5.23
CA ARG A 87 -5.14 -8.28 4.71
C ARG A 87 -4.68 -8.25 3.25
N ALA A 88 -3.78 -9.16 2.87
CA ALA A 88 -3.33 -9.33 1.50
C ALA A 88 -4.48 -9.69 0.54
N GLY A 89 -5.49 -10.42 1.02
CA GLY A 89 -6.73 -10.64 0.27
C GLY A 89 -7.48 -9.34 -0.05
N ASP A 90 -7.52 -8.38 0.89
CA ASP A 90 -8.10 -7.04 0.63
C ASP A 90 -7.25 -6.26 -0.39
N VAL A 91 -5.91 -6.39 -0.32
CA VAL A 91 -5.00 -5.77 -1.29
C VAL A 91 -5.26 -6.31 -2.70
N LEU A 92 -5.33 -7.63 -2.88
CA LEU A 92 -5.60 -8.23 -4.18
C LEU A 92 -6.99 -7.85 -4.70
N ALA A 93 -8.01 -7.87 -3.86
CA ALA A 93 -9.36 -7.49 -4.26
C ALA A 93 -9.44 -6.01 -4.67
N ALA A 94 -8.67 -5.13 -4.01
CA ALA A 94 -8.62 -3.72 -4.40
C ALA A 94 -7.87 -3.52 -5.73
N ILE A 95 -6.76 -4.24 -5.98
CA ILE A 95 -6.07 -4.22 -7.27
C ILE A 95 -7.03 -4.65 -8.38
N ASP A 96 -7.68 -5.80 -8.23
CA ASP A 96 -8.60 -6.35 -9.20
C ASP A 96 -9.81 -5.41 -9.45
N GLY A 97 -10.42 -4.89 -8.39
CA GLY A 97 -11.57 -4.00 -8.51
C GLY A 97 -11.24 -2.65 -9.15
N VAL A 98 -10.12 -2.04 -8.76
CA VAL A 98 -9.64 -0.77 -9.35
C VAL A 98 -9.22 -0.97 -10.80
N SER A 99 -8.61 -2.11 -11.14
CA SER A 99 -8.19 -2.42 -12.51
C SER A 99 -9.36 -2.61 -13.49
N ARG A 100 -10.59 -2.81 -13.02
CA ARG A 100 -11.78 -2.90 -13.89
C ARG A 100 -12.40 -1.54 -14.22
N ARG A 101 -11.90 -0.48 -13.66
CA ARG A 101 -12.43 0.87 -13.88
C ARG A 101 -11.92 1.44 -15.19
N SER A 102 -12.79 2.05 -15.99
CA SER A 102 -12.43 2.69 -17.26
C SER A 102 -11.59 3.96 -17.07
N ASP A 103 -11.64 4.58 -15.89
CA ASP A 103 -10.93 5.79 -15.52
C ASP A 103 -9.55 5.52 -14.88
N VAL A 104 -9.06 4.28 -14.96
CA VAL A 104 -7.76 3.85 -14.42
C VAL A 104 -6.85 3.34 -15.54
N ASP A 105 -5.62 3.84 -15.56
CA ASP A 105 -4.52 3.24 -16.33
C ASP A 105 -3.98 2.04 -15.55
N VAL A 106 -4.44 0.86 -15.94
CA VAL A 106 -4.10 -0.41 -15.29
C VAL A 106 -2.63 -0.81 -15.43
N SER A 107 -1.89 -0.16 -16.31
CA SER A 107 -0.46 -0.41 -16.50
C SER A 107 0.42 0.29 -15.45
N THR A 108 -0.16 1.22 -14.68
CA THR A 108 0.58 2.08 -13.76
C THR A 108 -0.14 2.18 -12.42
N LEU A 109 0.11 1.19 -11.56
CA LEU A 109 -0.44 1.12 -10.21
C LEU A 109 0.70 1.25 -9.18
N LEU A 110 0.41 1.97 -8.09
CA LEU A 110 1.26 2.03 -6.91
C LEU A 110 0.48 1.51 -5.69
N LEU A 111 1.12 0.68 -4.86
CA LEU A 111 0.58 0.23 -3.59
C LEU A 111 1.27 0.98 -2.44
N GLY A 112 0.53 1.75 -1.66
CA GLY A 112 1.03 2.44 -0.47
C GLY A 112 0.50 1.79 0.80
N GLY A 113 1.38 1.38 1.72
CA GLY A 113 0.95 0.72 2.95
C GLY A 113 1.71 1.16 4.18
N TRP A 114 0.96 1.51 5.23
CA TRP A 114 1.49 1.93 6.53
C TRP A 114 1.41 0.79 7.54
N SER A 115 2.51 0.46 8.21
CA SER A 115 2.55 -0.55 9.27
C SER A 115 1.88 -1.87 8.83
N HIS A 116 0.72 -2.19 9.37
CA HIS A 116 -0.10 -3.35 9.04
C HIS A 116 -0.54 -3.37 7.54
N GLY A 117 -0.80 -2.21 6.94
CA GLY A 117 -1.08 -2.10 5.50
C GLY A 117 0.13 -2.51 4.66
N GLY A 118 1.33 -2.07 5.04
CA GLY A 118 2.59 -2.52 4.43
C GLY A 118 2.81 -4.02 4.57
N TRP A 119 2.48 -4.60 5.73
CA TRP A 119 2.50 -6.05 5.90
C TRP A 119 1.58 -6.76 4.90
N GLY A 120 0.33 -6.30 4.75
CA GLY A 120 -0.62 -6.86 3.78
C GLY A 120 -0.10 -6.81 2.34
N ILE A 121 0.52 -5.70 1.93
CA ILE A 121 1.14 -5.56 0.60
C ILE A 121 2.27 -6.58 0.43
N MET A 122 3.20 -6.66 1.37
CA MET A 122 4.32 -7.59 1.30
C MET A 122 3.87 -9.06 1.26
N GLU A 123 2.81 -9.43 1.99
CA GLU A 123 2.22 -10.78 1.90
C GLU A 123 1.59 -11.01 0.52
N ALA A 124 0.91 -10.03 -0.08
CA ALA A 124 0.33 -10.14 -1.42
C ALA A 124 1.41 -10.37 -2.49
N LEU A 125 2.55 -9.65 -2.38
CA LEU A 125 3.66 -9.74 -3.34
C LEU A 125 4.48 -11.04 -3.18
N SER A 126 4.48 -11.68 -2.00
CA SER A 126 5.24 -12.89 -1.70
C SER A 126 4.40 -14.18 -1.76
N ALA A 127 3.07 -14.06 -1.83
CA ALA A 127 2.18 -15.22 -1.78
C ALA A 127 2.29 -16.10 -3.02
N ASP A 128 2.17 -17.42 -2.81
CA ASP A 128 1.89 -18.38 -3.84
C ASP A 128 0.39 -18.33 -4.16
N ARG A 129 0.02 -17.51 -5.14
CA ARG A 129 -1.38 -17.23 -5.49
C ARG A 129 -2.06 -18.39 -6.22
N ASP A 130 -1.27 -19.31 -6.82
CA ASP A 130 -1.78 -20.50 -7.50
C ASP A 130 -2.27 -21.57 -6.50
N ARG A 131 -1.86 -21.44 -5.24
CA ARG A 131 -2.30 -22.34 -4.20
C ARG A 131 -3.79 -22.14 -3.89
N PRO A 132 -4.64 -23.18 -3.92
CA PRO A 132 -6.05 -23.07 -3.58
C PRO A 132 -6.27 -22.40 -2.22
N GLY A 133 -7.12 -21.38 -2.19
CA GLY A 133 -7.42 -20.64 -0.98
C GLY A 133 -6.33 -19.67 -0.51
N ALA A 134 -5.35 -19.37 -1.37
CA ALA A 134 -4.33 -18.39 -1.06
C ALA A 134 -4.97 -17.08 -0.63
N LEU A 135 -4.46 -16.50 0.46
CA LEU A 135 -4.90 -15.21 1.01
C LEU A 135 -6.41 -15.16 1.33
N GLY A 136 -7.04 -16.32 1.56
CA GLY A 136 -8.48 -16.44 1.84
C GLY A 136 -9.39 -16.22 0.62
N LEU A 137 -8.83 -16.27 -0.59
CA LEU A 137 -9.52 -16.09 -1.86
C LEU A 137 -9.56 -17.39 -2.67
N ALA A 138 -10.66 -17.57 -3.41
CA ALA A 138 -10.82 -18.72 -4.31
C ALA A 138 -10.08 -18.54 -5.64
N ASP A 139 -9.87 -17.28 -6.04
CA ASP A 139 -9.42 -16.84 -7.36
C ASP A 139 -8.23 -15.87 -7.30
N ALA A 140 -7.39 -15.96 -6.25
CA ALA A 140 -6.24 -15.06 -6.04
C ALA A 140 -5.25 -15.05 -7.23
N ALA A 141 -5.14 -16.16 -7.98
CA ALA A 141 -4.25 -16.29 -9.12
C ALA A 141 -4.61 -15.38 -10.30
N THR A 142 -5.87 -14.95 -10.41
CA THR A 142 -6.35 -14.17 -11.56
C THR A 142 -6.01 -12.68 -11.51
N VAL A 143 -5.49 -12.18 -10.38
CA VAL A 143 -5.16 -10.75 -10.25
C VAL A 143 -3.93 -10.41 -11.11
N PRO A 144 -4.04 -9.45 -12.05
CA PRO A 144 -2.89 -8.97 -12.80
C PRO A 144 -2.03 -8.09 -11.89
N LEU A 145 -0.82 -8.52 -11.57
CA LEU A 145 0.14 -7.70 -10.81
C LEU A 145 1.11 -6.92 -11.70
N GLU A 146 1.13 -7.20 -12.99
CA GLU A 146 2.05 -6.60 -13.96
C GLU A 146 1.93 -5.06 -13.99
N GLY A 147 0.73 -4.55 -13.71
CA GLY A 147 0.49 -3.12 -13.60
C GLY A 147 1.01 -2.49 -12.29
N VAL A 148 1.31 -3.29 -11.28
CA VAL A 148 1.88 -2.77 -10.01
C VAL A 148 3.35 -2.45 -10.22
N GLN A 149 3.63 -1.19 -10.57
CA GLN A 149 4.97 -0.70 -10.91
C GLN A 149 5.76 -0.30 -9.66
N ALA A 150 5.08 0.17 -8.61
CA ALA A 150 5.76 0.62 -7.40
C ALA A 150 5.05 0.23 -6.11
N THR A 151 5.84 0.20 -5.02
CA THR A 151 5.31 0.14 -3.65
C THR A 151 5.95 1.19 -2.76
N PHE A 152 5.14 1.82 -1.91
CA PHE A 152 5.55 2.66 -0.81
C PHE A 152 5.23 1.96 0.51
N LEU A 153 6.26 1.58 1.26
CA LEU A 153 6.13 0.84 2.52
C LEU A 153 6.55 1.72 3.69
N ALA A 154 5.59 2.26 4.43
CA ALA A 154 5.86 3.12 5.58
C ALA A 154 5.93 2.28 6.86
N TYR A 155 7.12 2.22 7.49
CA TYR A 155 7.41 1.45 8.71
C TYR A 155 6.65 0.12 8.76
N PRO A 156 6.78 -0.73 7.70
CA PRO A 156 5.96 -1.92 7.54
C PRO A 156 6.14 -2.88 8.72
N TYR A 157 5.05 -3.51 9.18
CA TYR A 157 5.15 -4.50 10.23
C TYR A 157 5.79 -5.79 9.70
N VAL A 158 6.88 -6.20 10.34
CA VAL A 158 7.64 -7.41 10.02
C VAL A 158 7.88 -8.28 11.26
N GLY A 159 6.93 -8.31 12.17
CA GLY A 159 6.99 -9.11 13.40
C GLY A 159 6.94 -10.61 13.15
N VAL A 160 6.89 -11.40 14.23
CA VAL A 160 6.94 -12.88 14.18
C VAL A 160 5.83 -13.49 13.33
N ALA A 161 4.66 -12.87 13.28
CA ALA A 161 3.51 -13.35 12.51
C ALA A 161 3.61 -13.07 10.99
N ALA A 162 4.61 -12.30 10.55
CA ALA A 162 4.77 -11.94 9.13
C ALA A 162 5.43 -13.09 8.35
N LEU A 163 4.66 -13.80 7.54
CA LEU A 163 5.14 -14.96 6.74
C LEU A 163 6.11 -14.53 5.62
N ASN A 164 5.97 -13.32 5.10
CA ASN A 164 6.87 -12.71 4.13
C ASN A 164 8.34 -12.60 4.60
N ARG A 165 8.61 -12.78 5.90
CA ARG A 165 9.98 -12.87 6.43
C ARG A 165 10.80 -14.04 5.91
N MET A 166 10.13 -15.08 5.41
CA MET A 166 10.75 -16.32 4.97
C MET A 166 10.44 -16.65 3.50
N ARG A 167 9.80 -15.72 2.79
CA ARG A 167 9.38 -15.92 1.40
C ARG A 167 9.90 -14.80 0.52
N PRO A 168 10.65 -15.10 -0.55
CA PRO A 168 10.98 -14.09 -1.56
C PRO A 168 9.69 -13.55 -2.19
N TRP A 169 9.74 -12.33 -2.65
CA TRP A 169 8.63 -11.78 -3.43
C TRP A 169 8.53 -12.50 -4.77
N ARG A 170 7.33 -12.67 -5.26
CA ARG A 170 7.03 -13.25 -6.58
C ARG A 170 6.71 -12.19 -7.62
N HIS A 171 6.39 -10.98 -7.18
CA HIS A 171 6.26 -9.78 -8.00
C HIS A 171 7.15 -8.69 -7.40
N CYS A 172 7.92 -7.99 -8.23
CA CYS A 172 9.09 -7.22 -7.83
C CYS A 172 8.99 -5.75 -8.25
N PRO A 173 7.99 -4.97 -7.78
CA PRO A 173 7.84 -3.56 -8.11
C PRO A 173 8.99 -2.74 -7.55
N LYS A 174 9.27 -1.57 -8.16
CA LYS A 174 10.13 -0.56 -7.56
C LYS A 174 9.60 -0.21 -6.17
N THR A 175 10.45 -0.22 -5.16
CA THR A 175 10.02 -0.10 -3.76
C THR A 175 10.75 1.02 -3.05
N LEU A 176 9.99 1.95 -2.45
CA LEU A 176 10.50 2.87 -1.44
C LEU A 176 10.04 2.41 -0.07
N ALA A 177 10.98 2.03 0.79
CA ALA A 177 10.71 1.62 2.16
C ALA A 177 11.18 2.70 3.14
N MET A 178 10.22 3.28 3.86
CA MET A 178 10.45 4.21 4.94
C MET A 178 10.48 3.46 6.27
N ILE A 179 11.60 3.46 6.96
CA ILE A 179 11.81 2.76 8.23
C ILE A 179 12.01 3.78 9.34
N ALA A 180 11.35 3.60 10.48
CA ALA A 180 11.57 4.44 11.65
C ALA A 180 12.73 3.88 12.49
N ALA A 181 13.73 4.71 12.77
CA ALA A 181 14.92 4.30 13.52
C ALA A 181 14.60 3.92 14.98
N ARG A 182 13.60 4.59 15.57
CA ARG A 182 13.15 4.37 16.96
C ARG A 182 11.80 3.64 17.01
N ASP A 183 11.62 2.68 16.11
CA ASP A 183 10.39 1.90 16.02
C ASP A 183 10.36 0.83 17.14
N HIS A 184 9.28 0.82 17.94
CA HIS A 184 9.07 -0.14 19.01
C HIS A 184 8.43 -1.46 18.54
N LEU A 185 7.92 -1.53 17.31
CA LEU A 185 7.26 -2.71 16.72
C LEU A 185 8.17 -3.45 15.75
N THR A 186 8.96 -2.71 14.96
CA THR A 186 9.82 -3.26 13.91
C THR A 186 11.20 -2.62 13.97
N THR A 187 12.21 -3.40 14.28
CA THR A 187 13.59 -2.90 14.25
C THR A 187 14.07 -2.71 12.81
N VAL A 188 14.95 -1.73 12.59
CA VAL A 188 15.61 -1.49 11.29
C VAL A 188 16.20 -2.79 10.73
N ARG A 189 16.89 -3.59 11.56
CA ARG A 189 17.46 -4.87 11.16
C ARG A 189 16.42 -5.86 10.64
N ASN A 190 15.25 -5.94 11.27
CA ASN A 190 14.19 -6.84 10.83
C ASN A 190 13.54 -6.36 9.52
N ALA A 191 13.33 -5.05 9.38
CA ALA A 191 12.84 -4.46 8.13
C ALA A 191 13.81 -4.73 6.97
N GLU A 192 15.11 -4.45 7.15
CA GLU A 192 16.13 -4.69 6.14
C GLU A 192 16.23 -6.17 5.74
N ARG A 193 16.07 -7.09 6.68
CA ARG A 193 16.05 -8.53 6.37
C ARG A 193 14.90 -8.91 5.44
N VAL A 194 13.71 -8.34 5.64
CA VAL A 194 12.55 -8.59 4.76
C VAL A 194 12.72 -7.90 3.42
N LEU A 195 13.26 -6.69 3.38
CA LEU A 195 13.54 -5.98 2.13
C LEU A 195 14.64 -6.66 1.31
N ALA A 196 15.57 -7.37 1.95
CA ALA A 196 16.53 -8.21 1.25
C ALA A 196 15.84 -9.34 0.44
N MET A 197 14.69 -9.87 0.90
CA MET A 197 13.89 -10.83 0.11
C MET A 197 13.29 -10.19 -1.15
N ALA A 198 12.92 -8.91 -1.09
CA ALA A 198 12.47 -8.17 -2.26
C ALA A 198 13.62 -7.95 -3.26
N ARG A 199 14.82 -7.60 -2.78
CA ARG A 199 16.00 -7.46 -3.64
C ARG A 199 16.40 -8.76 -4.31
N GLN A 200 16.22 -9.91 -3.65
CA GLN A 200 16.50 -11.23 -4.22
C GLN A 200 15.60 -11.58 -5.41
N CYS A 201 14.38 -11.05 -5.45
CA CYS A 201 13.52 -11.22 -6.61
C CYS A 201 13.84 -10.24 -7.76
N GLY A 202 14.76 -9.31 -7.55
CA GLY A 202 15.16 -8.30 -8.54
C GLY A 202 14.47 -6.95 -8.37
N ALA A 203 13.72 -6.72 -7.29
CA ALA A 203 13.13 -5.42 -7.03
C ALA A 203 14.20 -4.36 -6.76
N GLU A 204 14.06 -3.18 -7.36
CA GLU A 204 14.79 -1.98 -6.97
C GLU A 204 14.21 -1.48 -5.64
N VAL A 205 14.98 -1.57 -4.56
CA VAL A 205 14.53 -1.19 -3.21
C VAL A 205 15.39 -0.07 -2.67
N GLU A 206 14.79 1.12 -2.60
CA GLU A 206 15.32 2.26 -1.84
C GLU A 206 14.85 2.14 -0.39
N THR A 207 15.76 2.35 0.55
CA THR A 207 15.46 2.38 1.98
C THR A 207 15.81 3.73 2.56
N TRP A 208 14.84 4.39 3.19
CA TRP A 208 15.05 5.58 3.99
C TRP A 208 14.81 5.30 5.46
N VAL A 209 15.88 5.38 6.27
CA VAL A 209 15.81 5.25 7.73
C VAL A 209 15.62 6.64 8.33
N ALA A 210 14.40 6.96 8.73
CA ALA A 210 14.04 8.23 9.35
C ALA A 210 14.31 8.19 10.87
N ASP A 211 14.89 9.24 11.43
CA ASP A 211 15.08 9.35 12.89
C ASP A 211 13.77 9.69 13.62
N GLY A 212 12.78 8.81 13.46
CA GLY A 212 11.43 8.92 13.99
C GLY A 212 11.01 7.67 14.76
N THR A 213 9.85 7.77 15.40
CA THR A 213 9.16 6.62 16.02
C THR A 213 8.21 5.98 15.00
N HIS A 214 7.66 4.80 15.32
CA HIS A 214 6.56 4.23 14.55
C HIS A 214 5.44 5.26 14.31
N SER A 215 4.85 5.33 13.13
CA SER A 215 3.80 6.30 12.77
C SER A 215 4.19 7.78 12.94
N PHE A 216 5.45 8.14 12.70
CA PHE A 216 5.93 9.52 12.89
C PHE A 216 5.28 10.55 11.94
N ASP A 217 4.68 10.12 10.85
CA ASP A 217 3.95 10.94 9.88
C ASP A 217 2.44 11.05 10.16
N GLU A 218 1.96 10.33 11.20
CA GLU A 218 0.55 10.31 11.59
C GLU A 218 0.25 11.37 12.65
N PRO A 219 -0.51 12.43 12.33
CA PRO A 219 -0.94 13.41 13.33
C PRO A 219 -1.78 12.75 14.43
N MET A 220 -1.70 13.29 15.64
CA MET A 220 -2.46 12.82 16.81
C MET A 220 -2.10 11.37 17.26
N THR A 221 -0.84 11.00 17.16
CA THR A 221 -0.33 9.79 17.80
C THR A 221 -0.23 9.95 19.32
N ALA A 222 -0.17 8.81 20.03
CA ALA A 222 0.06 8.76 21.46
C ALA A 222 1.36 8.00 21.78
N PRO A 223 2.04 8.27 22.89
CA PRO A 223 3.24 7.53 23.29
C PRO A 223 3.04 6.01 23.23
N PRO A 224 4.04 5.24 22.77
CA PRO A 224 5.42 5.66 22.47
C PRO A 224 5.62 6.30 21.07
N MET A 225 4.57 6.46 20.26
CA MET A 225 4.61 7.11 18.94
C MET A 225 4.61 8.63 19.10
N ARG A 226 5.33 9.31 18.21
CA ARG A 226 5.41 10.79 18.17
C ARG A 226 5.30 11.25 16.74
N PHE A 227 4.39 12.17 16.49
CA PHE A 227 4.34 12.90 15.21
C PHE A 227 5.57 13.80 15.07
N ASP A 228 6.17 13.79 13.88
CA ASP A 228 7.26 14.68 13.48
C ASP A 228 6.91 15.32 12.14
N ASP A 229 6.67 16.64 12.18
CA ASP A 229 6.22 17.37 11.02
C ASP A 229 7.30 17.47 9.92
N ALA A 230 8.57 17.58 10.29
CA ALA A 230 9.67 17.64 9.34
C ALA A 230 9.85 16.29 8.61
N LEU A 231 9.88 15.19 9.35
CA LEU A 231 9.94 13.85 8.78
C LEU A 231 8.68 13.53 7.96
N SER A 232 7.51 13.99 8.40
CA SER A 232 6.26 13.81 7.65
C SER A 232 6.30 14.53 6.30
N ARG A 233 6.84 15.76 6.23
CA ARG A 233 7.03 16.46 4.94
C ARG A 233 8.03 15.75 4.04
N ASP A 234 9.15 15.28 4.59
CA ASP A 234 10.13 14.52 3.81
C ASP A 234 9.52 13.22 3.26
N ALA A 235 8.73 12.49 4.06
CA ALA A 235 8.00 11.31 3.63
C ALA A 235 7.04 11.60 2.46
N LEU A 236 6.27 12.70 2.52
CA LEU A 236 5.38 13.13 1.44
C LEU A 236 6.15 13.48 0.16
N ASN A 237 7.31 14.16 0.29
CA ASN A 237 8.16 14.50 -0.85
C ASN A 237 8.71 13.23 -1.52
N ARG A 238 9.24 12.28 -0.73
CA ARG A 238 9.76 11.00 -1.24
C ARG A 238 8.68 10.16 -1.91
N PHE A 239 7.48 10.12 -1.33
CA PHE A 239 6.32 9.48 -1.96
C PHE A 239 6.01 10.15 -3.31
N GLY A 240 6.03 11.50 -3.36
CA GLY A 240 5.84 12.24 -4.59
C GLY A 240 6.87 11.90 -5.66
N HIS A 241 8.16 11.82 -5.31
CA HIS A 241 9.22 11.42 -6.25
C HIS A 241 9.01 9.99 -6.75
N LEU A 242 8.60 9.06 -5.89
CA LEU A 242 8.30 7.69 -6.33
C LEU A 242 7.17 7.66 -7.36
N LEU A 243 6.13 8.48 -7.20
CA LEU A 243 5.05 8.62 -8.18
C LEU A 243 5.57 9.17 -9.52
N ASP A 244 6.43 10.21 -9.47
CA ASP A 244 7.03 10.83 -10.65
C ASP A 244 7.93 9.83 -11.41
N ASP A 245 8.69 9.00 -10.69
CA ASP A 245 9.60 7.99 -11.25
C ASP A 245 8.90 6.88 -12.04
N VAL A 246 7.67 6.55 -11.67
CA VAL A 246 6.89 5.47 -12.30
C VAL A 246 5.71 5.99 -13.12
N ALA A 247 5.54 7.31 -13.18
CA ALA A 247 4.51 7.91 -14.02
C ALA A 247 4.74 7.56 -15.49
N PRO A 248 3.67 7.26 -16.27
CA PRO A 248 3.84 7.05 -17.70
C PRO A 248 4.41 8.33 -18.35
N ALA A 249 5.31 8.14 -19.32
CA ALA A 249 5.85 9.27 -20.07
C ALA A 249 4.70 10.11 -20.64
N ALA A 250 4.74 11.43 -20.40
CA ALA A 250 3.73 12.32 -20.93
C ALA A 250 3.58 12.10 -22.44
N PRO A 251 2.35 11.99 -22.98
CA PRO A 251 2.16 11.83 -24.40
C PRO A 251 2.84 13.00 -25.13
N VAL A 252 3.80 12.69 -25.99
CA VAL A 252 4.47 13.69 -26.82
C VAL A 252 3.40 14.26 -27.77
N HIS A 253 2.83 15.41 -27.41
CA HIS A 253 1.98 16.18 -28.32
C HIS A 253 2.84 16.59 -29.52
N ARG A 254 2.84 15.75 -30.57
CA ARG A 254 3.32 16.19 -31.87
C ARG A 254 2.44 17.38 -32.28
N ARG A 255 2.98 18.59 -32.08
CA ARG A 255 2.40 19.77 -32.72
C ARG A 255 2.29 19.45 -34.20
N ARG A 256 1.05 19.27 -34.71
CA ARG A 256 0.82 19.28 -36.13
C ARG A 256 1.35 20.63 -36.60
N ARG A 257 2.42 20.60 -37.40
CA ARG A 257 2.80 21.79 -38.17
C ARG A 257 1.59 22.05 -39.08
N ALA A 258 0.98 23.21 -38.91
CA ALA A 258 0.05 23.75 -39.90
C ALA A 258 0.94 24.13 -41.11
N ASP A 259 0.77 23.43 -42.19
CA ASP A 259 1.25 23.80 -43.51
C ASP A 259 0.27 24.81 -44.09
#